data_b300c8d2f560855b2fc5200288003aa2
#
_entry.id   b300c8d2f560855b2fc5200288003aa2
#
_cell.length_a   1.000
_cell.length_b   1.000
_cell.length_c   1.000
_cell.angle_alpha   90.00
_cell.angle_beta   90.00
_cell.angle_gamma   90.00
#
_symmetry.space_group_name_H-M   'P 1'
#
loop_
_entity.id
_entity.type
_entity.pdbx_description
1 polymer ?
#
loop_
_entity_poly.entity_id
_entity_poly.type
_entity_poly.pdbx_seq_one_letter_code
_entity_poly.pdbx_strand_id
1 'polypeptide(L)'
;MTLIKTYLIVIKSLLFYLFDSMALLKAPSTQLNKLELVLLIRQDAIGDFLMWLDTAKEYRKLYPPEKYKIVLAGNKIWCSLAEELSYWDEVIAVDVIKFKTFSRYRRNLLWQIRNLKADVAIQPTFSREFYNGDSLVRASSATRKISSIRDMGNRNWLKKIIADSWHTELIPASTEPLTELERNAEFFSGLIDYPHLTGYPKLDIPEYWLSSEWKEKTFYILVPGTSGAVA
;
A
#
# COMPACT_ATOMS: atom_id res chain seq x y z
N MET A 1 14.36 18.49 18.14
CA MET A 1 13.70 17.28 18.70
C MET A 1 14.58 16.82 19.85
N THR A 2 14.05 16.69 21.07
CA THR A 2 14.87 16.35 22.26
C THR A 2 15.43 14.94 22.14
N LEU A 3 16.68 14.72 22.60
CA LEU A 3 17.35 13.41 22.66
C LEU A 3 16.43 12.29 23.18
N ILE A 4 15.64 12.57 24.22
CA ILE A 4 14.67 11.65 24.80
C ILE A 4 13.65 11.16 23.77
N LYS A 5 13.08 12.06 22.93
CA LYS A 5 12.13 11.66 21.89
C LYS A 5 12.77 10.75 20.84
N THR A 6 14.04 11.00 20.50
CA THR A 6 14.79 10.14 19.57
C THR A 6 15.00 8.75 20.14
N TYR A 7 15.41 8.63 21.41
CA TYR A 7 15.56 7.34 22.10
C TYR A 7 14.25 6.56 22.14
N LEU A 8 13.15 7.21 22.52
CA LEU A 8 11.82 6.55 22.56
C LEU A 8 11.39 6.02 21.18
N ILE A 9 11.67 6.76 20.11
CA ILE A 9 11.37 6.33 18.74
C ILE A 9 12.21 5.10 18.37
N VAL A 10 13.49 5.08 18.71
CA VAL A 10 14.39 3.94 18.43
C VAL A 10 13.94 2.70 19.18
N ILE A 11 13.69 2.84 20.48
CA ILE A 11 13.19 1.72 21.33
C ILE A 11 11.87 1.18 20.77
N LYS A 12 10.91 2.05 20.46
CA LYS A 12 9.64 1.64 19.87
C LYS A 12 9.86 0.90 18.56
N SER A 13 10.77 1.36 17.71
CA SER A 13 11.05 0.72 16.42
C SER A 13 11.66 -0.66 16.59
N LEU A 14 12.57 -0.81 17.55
CA LEU A 14 13.18 -2.10 17.90
C LEU A 14 12.15 -3.08 18.44
N LEU A 15 11.28 -2.62 19.34
CA LEU A 15 10.21 -3.46 19.89
C LEU A 15 9.25 -3.94 18.79
N PHE A 16 8.86 -3.08 17.85
CA PHE A 16 8.06 -3.50 16.70
C PHE A 16 8.81 -4.49 15.83
N TYR A 17 10.08 -4.24 15.55
CA TYR A 17 10.91 -5.16 14.78
C TYR A 17 10.96 -6.56 15.41
N LEU A 18 11.18 -6.63 16.72
CA LEU A 18 11.22 -7.90 17.46
C LEU A 18 9.85 -8.58 17.50
N PHE A 19 8.79 -7.83 17.78
CA PHE A 19 7.42 -8.35 17.77
C PHE A 19 7.03 -8.94 16.42
N ASP A 20 7.31 -8.23 15.34
CA ASP A 20 7.06 -8.70 13.97
C ASP A 20 7.93 -9.93 13.64
N SER A 21 9.20 -9.92 14.06
CA SER A 21 10.09 -11.08 13.87
C SER A 21 9.51 -12.33 14.53
N MET A 22 8.99 -12.22 15.76
CA MET A 22 8.33 -13.36 16.44
C MET A 22 7.10 -13.85 15.65
N ALA A 23 6.30 -12.94 15.08
CA ALA A 23 5.16 -13.32 14.23
C ALA A 23 5.60 -14.06 12.97
N LEU A 24 6.78 -13.71 12.44
CA LEU A 24 7.33 -14.26 11.22
C LEU A 24 8.18 -15.54 11.41
N LEU A 25 8.42 -15.98 12.65
CA LEU A 25 9.09 -17.27 12.93
C LEU A 25 8.25 -18.47 12.50
N LYS A 26 6.93 -18.33 12.47
CA LYS A 26 6.04 -19.41 12.04
C LYS A 26 6.26 -19.68 10.54
N ALA A 27 6.54 -20.92 10.20
CA ALA A 27 6.72 -21.33 8.81
C ALA A 27 5.44 -21.04 8.00
N PRO A 28 5.55 -20.55 6.76
CA PRO A 28 4.39 -20.39 5.91
C PRO A 28 3.80 -21.75 5.52
N SER A 29 2.53 -21.76 5.09
CA SER A 29 1.86 -22.95 4.55
C SER A 29 2.68 -23.61 3.43
N THR A 30 2.57 -24.92 3.25
CA THR A 30 3.24 -25.66 2.15
C THR A 30 2.48 -25.59 0.83
N GLN A 31 1.28 -25.04 0.81
CA GLN A 31 0.46 -24.95 -0.40
C GLN A 31 1.13 -24.06 -1.45
N LEU A 32 1.30 -24.60 -2.66
CA LEU A 32 1.81 -23.88 -3.81
C LEU A 32 0.67 -23.17 -4.55
N ASN A 33 0.89 -21.95 -4.95
CA ASN A 33 -0.03 -21.25 -5.84
C ASN A 33 0.13 -21.79 -7.26
N LYS A 34 -0.98 -21.86 -8.02
CA LYS A 34 -0.92 -22.22 -9.46
C LYS A 34 -0.38 -21.06 -10.31
N LEU A 35 -0.69 -19.83 -9.90
CA LEU A 35 -0.27 -18.60 -10.56
C LEU A 35 0.77 -17.90 -9.69
N GLU A 36 1.65 -17.14 -10.30
CA GLU A 36 2.53 -16.23 -9.59
C GLU A 36 1.69 -15.17 -8.88
N LEU A 37 2.01 -14.85 -7.63
CA LEU A 37 1.25 -13.93 -6.81
C LEU A 37 1.95 -12.58 -6.69
N VAL A 38 1.24 -11.53 -7.08
CA VAL A 38 1.64 -10.13 -6.90
C VAL A 38 0.85 -9.52 -5.75
N LEU A 39 1.54 -9.09 -4.72
CA LEU A 39 0.97 -8.37 -3.58
C LEU A 39 1.16 -6.87 -3.77
N LEU A 40 0.08 -6.14 -4.03
CA LEU A 40 0.08 -4.68 -4.00
C LEU A 40 -0.24 -4.20 -2.59
N ILE A 41 0.54 -3.25 -2.08
CA ILE A 41 0.37 -2.72 -0.72
C ILE A 41 0.11 -1.23 -0.80
N ARG A 42 -1.12 -0.81 -0.51
CA ARG A 42 -1.53 0.60 -0.47
C ARG A 42 -2.40 0.84 0.75
N GLN A 43 -1.99 1.73 1.65
CA GLN A 43 -2.67 1.91 2.94
C GLN A 43 -2.99 3.37 3.26
N ASP A 44 -2.92 4.22 2.26
CA ASP A 44 -3.16 5.64 2.35
C ASP A 44 -4.65 5.96 2.57
N ALA A 45 -4.97 7.24 2.71
CA ALA A 45 -6.33 7.73 2.81
C ALA A 45 -7.11 7.52 1.49
N ILE A 46 -8.43 7.68 1.54
CA ILE A 46 -9.30 7.49 0.37
C ILE A 46 -8.96 8.43 -0.79
N GLY A 47 -8.54 9.66 -0.50
CA GLY A 47 -8.12 10.61 -1.54
C GLY A 47 -6.92 10.11 -2.32
N ASP A 48 -5.90 9.62 -1.63
CA ASP A 48 -4.70 9.07 -2.26
C ASP A 48 -5.00 7.79 -3.04
N PHE A 49 -5.93 6.97 -2.54
CA PHE A 49 -6.43 5.79 -3.26
C PHE A 49 -7.11 6.18 -4.58
N LEU A 50 -8.00 7.18 -4.56
CA LEU A 50 -8.67 7.66 -5.77
C LEU A 50 -7.68 8.22 -6.78
N MET A 51 -6.68 9.00 -6.33
CA MET A 51 -5.62 9.54 -7.19
C MET A 51 -4.70 8.46 -7.77
N TRP A 52 -4.68 7.27 -7.18
CA TRP A 52 -3.90 6.13 -7.68
C TRP A 52 -4.64 5.31 -8.75
N LEU A 53 -5.95 5.36 -8.84
CA LEU A 53 -6.77 4.45 -9.66
C LEU A 53 -6.39 4.45 -11.14
N ASP A 54 -6.01 5.59 -11.71
CA ASP A 54 -5.59 5.65 -13.11
C ASP A 54 -4.31 4.83 -13.36
N THR A 55 -3.35 4.90 -12.43
CA THR A 55 -2.14 4.08 -12.48
C THR A 55 -2.41 2.65 -12.00
N ALA A 56 -3.33 2.46 -11.05
CA ALA A 56 -3.63 1.15 -10.47
C ALA A 56 -4.11 0.12 -11.51
N LYS A 57 -4.93 0.53 -12.47
CA LYS A 57 -5.40 -0.33 -13.56
C LYS A 57 -4.27 -0.88 -14.43
N GLU A 58 -3.14 -0.16 -14.51
CA GLU A 58 -2.00 -0.56 -15.36
C GLU A 58 -1.26 -1.77 -14.79
N TYR A 59 -1.35 -2.02 -13.46
CA TYR A 59 -0.77 -3.23 -12.87
C TYR A 59 -1.43 -4.49 -13.44
N ARG A 60 -2.73 -4.46 -13.76
CA ARG A 60 -3.41 -5.60 -14.39
C ARG A 60 -2.88 -5.89 -15.81
N LYS A 61 -2.45 -4.85 -16.53
CA LYS A 61 -1.81 -5.04 -17.85
C LYS A 61 -0.39 -5.58 -17.71
N LEU A 62 0.35 -5.13 -16.69
CA LEU A 62 1.70 -5.60 -16.39
C LEU A 62 1.69 -7.05 -15.88
N TYR A 63 0.66 -7.42 -15.12
CA TYR A 63 0.47 -8.75 -14.50
C TYR A 63 -0.85 -9.36 -14.99
N PRO A 64 -0.89 -9.92 -16.20
CA PRO A 64 -2.11 -10.46 -16.80
C PRO A 64 -2.64 -11.69 -16.04
N PRO A 65 -3.99 -11.88 -16.00
CA PRO A 65 -4.63 -12.86 -15.12
C PRO A 65 -4.33 -14.32 -15.47
N GLU A 66 -3.86 -14.58 -16.67
CA GLU A 66 -3.48 -15.94 -17.11
C GLU A 66 -2.23 -16.47 -16.37
N LYS A 67 -1.38 -15.56 -15.89
CA LYS A 67 -0.12 -15.89 -15.22
C LYS A 67 -0.08 -15.45 -13.77
N TYR A 68 -0.78 -14.37 -13.44
CA TYR A 68 -0.65 -13.70 -12.16
C TYR A 68 -1.98 -13.57 -11.41
N LYS A 69 -1.93 -13.81 -10.12
CA LYS A 69 -2.96 -13.38 -9.17
C LYS A 69 -2.50 -12.09 -8.49
N ILE A 70 -3.29 -11.03 -8.59
CA ILE A 70 -3.02 -9.77 -7.89
C ILE A 70 -3.85 -9.72 -6.61
N VAL A 71 -3.20 -9.56 -5.46
CA VAL A 71 -3.83 -9.34 -4.15
C VAL A 71 -3.51 -7.93 -3.69
N LEU A 72 -4.53 -7.14 -3.36
CA LEU A 72 -4.37 -5.79 -2.81
C LEU A 72 -4.51 -5.82 -1.29
N ALA A 73 -3.47 -5.45 -0.56
CA ALA A 73 -3.55 -5.16 0.88
C ALA A 73 -3.81 -3.66 1.07
N GLY A 74 -5.08 -3.31 1.25
CA GLY A 74 -5.60 -1.95 1.24
C GLY A 74 -6.05 -1.44 2.60
N ASN A 75 -6.19 -0.11 2.76
CA ASN A 75 -6.80 0.46 3.95
C ASN A 75 -8.31 0.13 3.98
N LYS A 76 -8.78 -0.42 5.09
CA LYS A 76 -10.18 -0.88 5.23
C LYS A 76 -11.24 0.19 4.92
N ILE A 77 -10.88 1.48 5.01
CA ILE A 77 -11.84 2.58 4.80
C ILE A 77 -12.35 2.67 3.36
N TRP A 78 -11.63 2.12 2.39
CA TRP A 78 -11.97 2.14 0.98
C TRP A 78 -11.95 0.75 0.31
N CYS A 79 -11.69 -0.32 1.07
CA CYS A 79 -11.60 -1.68 0.50
C CYS A 79 -12.89 -2.13 -0.18
N SER A 80 -14.08 -1.75 0.34
CA SER A 80 -15.36 -2.07 -0.31
C SER A 80 -15.47 -1.45 -1.71
N LEU A 81 -14.92 -0.25 -1.91
CA LEU A 81 -14.81 0.35 -3.24
C LEU A 81 -13.81 -0.41 -4.11
N ALA A 82 -12.68 -0.81 -3.52
CA ALA A 82 -11.67 -1.55 -4.24
C ALA A 82 -12.17 -2.91 -4.74
N GLU A 83 -13.01 -3.61 -3.96
CA GLU A 83 -13.59 -4.91 -4.31
C GLU A 83 -14.47 -4.86 -5.57
N GLU A 84 -15.02 -3.69 -5.92
CA GLU A 84 -15.81 -3.49 -7.14
C GLU A 84 -14.96 -3.30 -8.39
N LEU A 85 -13.65 -3.14 -8.25
CA LEU A 85 -12.74 -2.88 -9.37
C LEU A 85 -12.08 -4.16 -9.86
N SER A 86 -12.03 -4.33 -11.18
CA SER A 86 -11.42 -5.50 -11.84
C SER A 86 -9.89 -5.46 -11.92
N TYR A 87 -9.22 -4.59 -11.13
CA TYR A 87 -7.78 -4.40 -11.20
C TYR A 87 -6.99 -5.47 -10.46
N TRP A 88 -7.61 -6.15 -9.51
CA TRP A 88 -7.05 -7.21 -8.65
C TRP A 88 -8.05 -8.34 -8.45
N ASP A 89 -7.55 -9.48 -8.00
CA ASP A 89 -8.33 -10.71 -7.81
C ASP A 89 -8.85 -10.86 -6.38
N GLU A 90 -8.18 -10.20 -5.42
CA GLU A 90 -8.50 -10.28 -4.00
C GLU A 90 -8.11 -8.98 -3.28
N VAL A 91 -8.91 -8.57 -2.31
CA VAL A 91 -8.64 -7.43 -1.44
C VAL A 91 -8.52 -7.89 0.01
N ILE A 92 -7.42 -7.52 0.67
CA ILE A 92 -7.21 -7.71 2.10
C ILE A 92 -7.38 -6.37 2.80
N ALA A 93 -8.45 -6.22 3.55
CA ALA A 93 -8.75 -5.00 4.28
C ALA A 93 -7.88 -4.86 5.54
N VAL A 94 -7.04 -3.84 5.58
CA VAL A 94 -6.15 -3.53 6.70
C VAL A 94 -6.73 -2.44 7.56
N ASP A 95 -7.03 -2.75 8.82
CA ASP A 95 -7.31 -1.74 9.85
C ASP A 95 -5.98 -1.08 10.27
N VAL A 96 -5.64 0.01 9.62
CA VAL A 96 -4.36 0.72 9.79
C VAL A 96 -4.15 1.16 11.24
N ILE A 97 -5.21 1.53 11.97
CA ILE A 97 -5.12 1.96 13.37
C ILE A 97 -4.73 0.78 14.25
N LYS A 98 -5.43 -0.35 14.13
CA LYS A 98 -5.11 -1.57 14.89
C LYS A 98 -3.76 -2.14 14.50
N PHE A 99 -3.39 -2.02 13.23
CA PHE A 99 -2.12 -2.55 12.73
C PHE A 99 -0.91 -1.77 13.27
N LYS A 100 -1.03 -0.49 13.59
CA LYS A 100 0.02 0.33 14.21
C LYS A 100 0.21 0.08 15.72
N THR A 101 -0.36 -1.00 16.26
CA THR A 101 -0.25 -1.37 17.68
C THR A 101 0.36 -2.76 17.88
N PHE A 102 0.93 -3.02 19.06
CA PHE A 102 1.35 -4.37 19.48
C PHE A 102 0.13 -5.22 19.82
N SER A 103 -0.50 -5.82 18.82
CA SER A 103 -1.79 -6.48 18.95
C SER A 103 -1.81 -7.86 18.30
N ARG A 104 -2.77 -8.69 18.75
CA ARG A 104 -3.07 -9.97 18.08
C ARG A 104 -3.47 -9.74 16.62
N TYR A 105 -4.16 -8.63 16.32
CA TYR A 105 -4.53 -8.25 14.97
C TYR A 105 -3.29 -8.09 14.08
N ARG A 106 -2.29 -7.29 14.51
CA ARG A 106 -1.03 -7.11 13.79
C ARG A 106 -0.35 -8.45 13.50
N ARG A 107 -0.20 -9.28 14.52
CA ARG A 107 0.45 -10.59 14.37
C ARG A 107 -0.27 -11.48 13.38
N ASN A 108 -1.60 -11.54 13.46
CA ASN A 108 -2.41 -12.37 12.56
C ASN A 108 -2.33 -11.88 11.11
N LEU A 109 -2.37 -10.56 10.89
CA LEU A 109 -2.25 -9.96 9.56
C LEU A 109 -0.87 -10.21 8.95
N LEU A 110 0.22 -10.02 9.71
CA LEU A 110 1.58 -10.32 9.24
C LEU A 110 1.71 -11.79 8.82
N TRP A 111 1.13 -12.68 9.62
CA TRP A 111 1.10 -14.11 9.29
C TRP A 111 0.23 -14.41 8.06
N GLN A 112 -0.93 -13.76 7.91
CA GLN A 112 -1.77 -13.86 6.71
C GLN A 112 -0.99 -13.44 5.46
N ILE A 113 -0.34 -12.27 5.48
CA ILE A 113 0.50 -11.78 4.37
C ILE A 113 1.63 -12.76 4.05
N ARG A 114 2.28 -13.31 5.07
CA ARG A 114 3.35 -14.31 4.86
C ARG A 114 2.84 -15.58 4.18
N ASN A 115 1.63 -16.02 4.53
CA ASN A 115 1.03 -17.22 3.94
C ASN A 115 0.53 -17.03 2.51
N LEU A 116 0.42 -15.82 2.01
CA LEU A 116 0.16 -15.59 0.59
C LEU A 116 1.27 -16.14 -0.30
N LYS A 117 2.52 -16.16 0.20
CA LYS A 117 3.72 -16.55 -0.57
C LYS A 117 3.80 -15.77 -1.87
N ALA A 118 3.71 -14.46 -1.75
CA ALA A 118 3.83 -13.59 -2.91
C ALA A 118 5.22 -13.75 -3.56
N ASP A 119 5.23 -13.80 -4.88
CA ASP A 119 6.46 -13.79 -5.68
C ASP A 119 6.99 -12.37 -5.79
N VAL A 120 6.07 -11.41 -5.94
CA VAL A 120 6.37 -9.99 -6.03
C VAL A 120 5.54 -9.23 -5.01
N ALA A 121 6.15 -8.32 -4.25
CA ALA A 121 5.47 -7.37 -3.38
C ALA A 121 5.80 -5.94 -3.81
N ILE A 122 4.79 -5.13 -4.08
CA ILE A 122 4.95 -3.76 -4.58
C ILE A 122 4.23 -2.80 -3.64
N GLN A 123 4.97 -1.80 -3.16
CA GLN A 123 4.45 -0.70 -2.35
C GLN A 123 4.71 0.63 -3.07
N PRO A 124 3.75 1.13 -3.86
CA PRO A 124 3.94 2.32 -4.69
C PRO A 124 3.91 3.65 -3.90
N THR A 125 3.59 3.62 -2.62
CA THR A 125 3.48 4.82 -1.78
C THR A 125 4.82 5.54 -1.66
N PHE A 126 4.87 6.84 -1.99
CA PHE A 126 6.05 7.66 -1.84
C PHE A 126 6.41 7.89 -0.37
N SER A 127 5.45 8.30 0.46
CA SER A 127 5.63 8.53 1.90
C SER A 127 5.43 7.25 2.71
N ARG A 128 6.32 6.27 2.54
CA ARG A 128 6.24 4.96 3.19
C ARG A 128 6.28 5.04 4.72
N GLU A 129 5.47 4.22 5.38
CA GLU A 129 5.41 4.11 6.83
C GLU A 129 6.01 2.80 7.34
N PHE A 130 7.02 2.90 8.21
CA PHE A 130 7.76 1.78 8.81
C PHE A 130 6.85 0.77 9.53
N TYR A 131 5.88 1.24 10.33
CA TYR A 131 4.99 0.37 11.11
C TYR A 131 3.79 -0.16 10.32
N ASN A 132 3.67 0.23 9.06
CA ASN A 132 2.53 -0.05 8.22
C ASN A 132 2.98 -0.77 6.93
N GLY A 133 3.01 -0.11 5.80
CA GLY A 133 3.32 -0.70 4.51
C GLY A 133 4.68 -1.43 4.48
N ASP A 134 5.76 -0.82 5.02
CA ASP A 134 7.07 -1.46 5.08
C ASP A 134 7.06 -2.78 5.86
N SER A 135 6.28 -2.86 6.96
CA SER A 135 6.12 -4.11 7.72
C SER A 135 5.39 -5.19 6.92
N LEU A 136 4.43 -4.84 6.07
CA LEU A 136 3.75 -5.80 5.18
C LEU A 136 4.67 -6.28 4.07
N VAL A 137 5.47 -5.38 3.47
CA VAL A 137 6.51 -5.77 2.50
C VAL A 137 7.49 -6.76 3.13
N ARG A 138 7.97 -6.48 4.35
CA ARG A 138 8.83 -7.41 5.10
C ARG A 138 8.16 -8.76 5.30
N ALA A 139 6.88 -8.76 5.69
CA ALA A 139 6.14 -9.97 5.99
C ALA A 139 5.86 -10.83 4.76
N SER A 140 5.70 -10.25 3.58
CA SER A 140 5.37 -10.97 2.34
C SER A 140 6.35 -12.09 2.02
N SER A 141 7.62 -11.96 2.44
CA SER A 141 8.73 -12.86 2.09
C SER A 141 8.90 -13.04 0.58
N ALA A 142 8.36 -12.10 -0.22
CA ALA A 142 8.48 -12.13 -1.67
C ALA A 142 9.95 -12.10 -2.10
N THR A 143 10.25 -12.73 -3.24
CA THR A 143 11.60 -12.70 -3.84
C THR A 143 11.91 -11.34 -4.42
N ARG A 144 10.91 -10.64 -4.97
CA ARG A 144 11.02 -9.26 -5.43
C ARG A 144 10.15 -8.36 -4.54
N LYS A 145 10.77 -7.38 -3.91
CA LYS A 145 10.12 -6.41 -3.00
C LYS A 145 10.45 -5.01 -3.48
N ILE A 146 9.50 -4.38 -4.13
CA ILE A 146 9.69 -3.15 -4.88
C ILE A 146 8.95 -2.01 -4.18
N SER A 147 9.62 -0.88 -3.98
CA SER A 147 9.02 0.33 -3.42
C SER A 147 9.68 1.59 -3.95
N SER A 148 9.04 2.74 -3.74
CA SER A 148 9.68 4.03 -3.99
C SER A 148 10.80 4.30 -2.98
N ILE A 149 11.84 5.01 -3.39
CA ILE A 149 12.79 5.61 -2.45
C ILE A 149 12.00 6.57 -1.56
N ARG A 150 12.06 6.30 -0.26
CA ARG A 150 11.32 7.05 0.74
C ARG A 150 11.77 8.50 0.82
N ASP A 151 10.81 9.40 0.96
CA ASP A 151 11.02 10.77 1.38
C ASP A 151 11.82 10.85 2.69
N MET A 152 12.77 11.80 2.75
CA MET A 152 13.53 12.12 3.96
C MET A 152 12.71 12.92 4.99
N GLY A 153 11.51 13.40 4.63
CA GLY A 153 10.62 14.20 5.49
C GLY A 153 10.20 13.50 6.78
N ASN A 154 10.16 12.18 6.82
CA ASN A 154 9.87 11.37 8.00
C ASN A 154 11.12 11.03 8.84
N ARG A 155 11.95 11.99 9.07
CA ARG A 155 12.87 12.33 10.18
C ARG A 155 13.63 11.23 10.95
N ASN A 156 13.54 9.95 10.63
CA ASN A 156 14.34 8.94 11.32
C ASN A 156 15.15 8.11 10.33
N TRP A 157 16.38 8.55 10.10
CA TRP A 157 17.34 7.89 9.21
C TRP A 157 17.53 6.40 9.52
N LEU A 158 17.47 6.02 10.82
CA LEU A 158 17.61 4.62 11.24
C LEU A 158 16.43 3.76 10.75
N LYS A 159 15.19 4.28 10.88
CA LYS A 159 14.02 3.59 10.32
C LYS A 159 14.10 3.44 8.81
N LYS A 160 14.63 4.47 8.14
CA LYS A 160 14.83 4.43 6.69
C LYS A 160 15.79 3.30 6.32
N ILE A 161 16.97 3.24 6.91
CA ILE A 161 17.97 2.20 6.62
C ILE A 161 17.40 0.81 6.87
N ILE A 162 16.75 0.60 8.02
CA ILE A 162 16.14 -0.69 8.35
C ILE A 162 15.03 -1.05 7.37
N ALA A 163 14.13 -0.11 7.06
CA ALA A 163 13.04 -0.37 6.12
C ALA A 163 13.57 -0.63 4.70
N ASP A 164 14.53 0.16 4.23
CA ASP A 164 15.10 0.01 2.89
C ASP A 164 15.78 -1.36 2.73
N SER A 165 16.39 -1.91 3.80
CA SER A 165 16.98 -3.25 3.77
C SER A 165 15.96 -4.39 3.59
N TRP A 166 14.68 -4.13 3.76
CA TRP A 166 13.61 -5.11 3.52
C TRP A 166 13.19 -5.18 2.05
N HIS A 167 13.62 -4.25 1.23
CA HIS A 167 13.31 -4.18 -0.18
C HIS A 167 14.47 -4.71 -1.03
N THR A 168 14.15 -5.35 -2.14
CA THR A 168 15.15 -5.80 -3.11
C THR A 168 15.39 -4.76 -4.19
N GLU A 169 14.42 -3.86 -4.37
CA GLU A 169 14.44 -2.85 -5.42
C GLU A 169 13.76 -1.57 -4.92
N LEU A 170 14.43 -0.44 -5.07
CA LEU A 170 13.92 0.89 -4.71
C LEU A 170 13.90 1.77 -5.95
N ILE A 171 12.70 2.10 -6.40
CA ILE A 171 12.50 2.99 -7.55
C ILE A 171 12.88 4.42 -7.15
N PRO A 172 13.77 5.06 -7.90
CA PRO A 172 14.13 6.46 -7.69
C PRO A 172 12.91 7.38 -7.76
N ALA A 173 12.90 8.42 -6.93
CA ALA A 173 11.86 9.43 -6.92
C ALA A 173 12.49 10.82 -7.02
N SER A 174 11.87 11.71 -7.76
CA SER A 174 12.28 13.10 -7.91
C SER A 174 12.22 13.84 -6.56
N THR A 175 13.08 14.81 -6.38
CA THR A 175 13.05 15.75 -5.24
C THR A 175 12.08 16.91 -5.47
N GLU A 176 11.56 17.05 -6.68
CA GLU A 176 10.60 18.08 -7.03
C GLU A 176 9.24 17.86 -6.32
N PRO A 177 8.52 18.93 -6.00
CA PRO A 177 7.17 18.83 -5.43
C PRO A 177 6.18 18.35 -6.49
N LEU A 178 5.92 17.05 -6.53
CA LEU A 178 4.97 16.42 -7.43
C LEU A 178 3.63 16.20 -6.70
N THR A 179 2.54 16.28 -7.47
CA THR A 179 1.22 15.88 -7.01
C THR A 179 1.17 14.36 -6.79
N GLU A 180 0.16 13.85 -6.08
CA GLU A 180 -0.01 12.41 -5.86
C GLU A 180 -0.19 11.65 -7.18
N LEU A 181 -0.88 12.24 -8.16
CA LEU A 181 -1.02 11.68 -9.51
C LEU A 181 0.35 11.49 -10.19
N GLU A 182 1.16 12.54 -10.17
CA GLU A 182 2.50 12.53 -10.77
C GLU A 182 3.43 11.55 -10.04
N ARG A 183 3.36 11.46 -8.70
CA ARG A 183 4.10 10.48 -7.91
C ARG A 183 3.75 9.03 -8.26
N ASN A 184 2.47 8.76 -8.46
CA ASN A 184 2.02 7.43 -8.87
C ASN A 184 2.53 7.08 -10.28
N ALA A 185 2.48 8.04 -11.21
CA ALA A 185 3.01 7.87 -12.58
C ALA A 185 4.54 7.71 -12.60
N GLU A 186 5.26 8.50 -11.80
CA GLU A 186 6.71 8.43 -11.64
C GLU A 186 7.14 7.03 -11.15
N PHE A 187 6.50 6.54 -10.09
CA PHE A 187 6.79 5.21 -9.57
C PHE A 187 6.53 4.12 -10.62
N PHE A 188 5.38 4.18 -11.29
CA PHE A 188 5.03 3.19 -12.30
C PHE A 188 5.96 3.25 -13.51
N SER A 189 6.36 4.45 -13.94
CA SER A 189 7.36 4.64 -15.00
C SER A 189 8.69 3.98 -14.65
N GLY A 190 9.16 4.18 -13.41
CA GLY A 190 10.37 3.52 -12.92
C GLY A 190 10.22 2.01 -12.78
N LEU A 191 9.03 1.51 -12.48
CA LEU A 191 8.75 0.07 -12.38
C LEU A 191 8.84 -0.64 -13.74
N ILE A 192 8.39 0.01 -14.81
CA ILE A 192 8.35 -0.56 -16.17
C ILE A 192 9.51 -0.11 -17.06
N ASP A 193 10.37 0.76 -16.56
CA ASP A 193 11.48 1.39 -17.30
C ASP A 193 11.00 2.08 -18.61
N TYR A 194 9.82 2.69 -18.54
CA TYR A 194 9.20 3.39 -19.67
C TYR A 194 8.31 4.53 -19.15
N PRO A 195 8.31 5.72 -19.82
CA PRO A 195 7.46 6.84 -19.42
C PRO A 195 5.98 6.48 -19.38
N HIS A 196 5.34 6.64 -18.22
CA HIS A 196 3.91 6.51 -18.04
C HIS A 196 3.33 7.87 -17.66
N LEU A 197 2.31 8.31 -18.40
CA LEU A 197 1.58 9.53 -18.09
C LEU A 197 0.25 9.16 -17.43
N THR A 198 -0.01 9.77 -16.28
CA THR A 198 -1.28 9.61 -15.59
C THR A 198 -2.34 10.56 -16.15
N GLY A 199 -3.56 10.08 -16.23
CA GLY A 199 -4.74 10.89 -16.48
C GLY A 199 -5.50 11.20 -15.20
N TYR A 200 -6.62 11.89 -15.30
CA TYR A 200 -7.53 12.02 -14.18
C TYR A 200 -8.18 10.66 -13.89
N PRO A 201 -8.24 10.24 -12.62
CA PRO A 201 -8.84 8.97 -12.25
C PRO A 201 -10.34 9.00 -12.63
N LYS A 202 -10.76 7.96 -13.33
CA LYS A 202 -12.17 7.70 -13.60
C LYS A 202 -12.61 6.51 -12.77
N LEU A 203 -13.72 6.68 -12.11
CA LEU A 203 -14.36 5.64 -11.33
C LEU A 203 -15.71 5.33 -11.97
N ASP A 204 -15.83 4.17 -12.58
CA ASP A 204 -17.10 3.66 -13.08
C ASP A 204 -17.86 3.07 -11.87
N ILE A 205 -18.72 3.90 -11.29
CA ILE A 205 -19.54 3.50 -10.13
C ILE A 205 -20.65 2.59 -10.64
N PRO A 206 -20.79 1.37 -10.09
CA PRO A 206 -21.90 0.50 -10.44
C PRO A 206 -23.27 1.17 -10.18
N GLU A 207 -24.19 1.06 -11.12
CA GLU A 207 -25.51 1.69 -10.99
C GLU A 207 -26.28 1.30 -9.74
N TYR A 208 -26.05 0.09 -9.20
CA TYR A 208 -26.73 -0.38 -7.98
C TYR A 208 -26.27 0.34 -6.70
N TRP A 209 -25.15 1.10 -6.75
CA TRP A 209 -24.73 1.96 -5.64
C TRP A 209 -25.57 3.25 -5.54
N LEU A 210 -26.19 3.64 -6.66
CA LEU A 210 -27.12 4.78 -6.66
C LEU A 210 -28.50 4.29 -6.25
N SER A 211 -29.06 4.85 -5.19
CA SER A 211 -30.46 4.63 -4.88
C SER A 211 -31.34 5.09 -6.06
N SER A 212 -32.49 4.43 -6.26
CA SER A 212 -33.42 4.79 -7.33
C SER A 212 -33.83 6.27 -7.31
N GLU A 213 -33.82 6.87 -6.12
CA GLU A 213 -34.12 8.28 -5.94
C GLU A 213 -33.15 9.22 -6.68
N TRP A 214 -31.89 8.85 -6.82
CA TRP A 214 -30.83 9.68 -7.40
C TRP A 214 -30.55 9.40 -8.88
N LYS A 215 -31.01 8.25 -9.42
CA LYS A 215 -30.73 7.84 -10.80
C LYS A 215 -31.28 8.82 -11.86
N GLU A 216 -32.37 9.49 -11.54
CA GLU A 216 -33.05 10.37 -12.48
C GLU A 216 -32.86 11.87 -12.15
N LYS A 217 -32.09 12.20 -11.13
CA LYS A 217 -31.87 13.59 -10.67
C LYS A 217 -30.51 14.11 -11.09
N THR A 218 -30.48 15.32 -11.60
CA THR A 218 -29.23 16.10 -11.69
C THR A 218 -28.95 16.72 -10.32
N PHE A 219 -27.80 16.42 -9.75
CA PHE A 219 -27.39 16.95 -8.44
C PHE A 219 -25.93 17.40 -8.43
N TYR A 220 -25.59 18.26 -7.49
CA TYR A 220 -24.22 18.69 -7.24
C TYR A 220 -23.81 18.23 -5.84
N ILE A 221 -22.59 17.71 -5.73
CA ILE A 221 -22.00 17.37 -4.45
C ILE A 221 -20.94 18.42 -4.13
N LEU A 222 -21.14 19.15 -3.03
CA LEU A 222 -20.15 20.08 -2.52
C LEU A 222 -19.46 19.45 -1.31
N VAL A 223 -18.14 19.31 -1.40
CA VAL A 223 -17.29 18.80 -0.31
C VAL A 223 -16.42 19.95 0.19
N PRO A 224 -16.88 20.77 1.14
CA PRO A 224 -16.23 22.03 1.51
C PRO A 224 -14.99 21.86 2.39
N GLY A 225 -14.55 20.65 2.68
CA GLY A 225 -13.39 20.45 3.55
C GLY A 225 -12.87 19.03 3.59
N THR A 226 -11.72 18.87 4.24
CA THR A 226 -11.11 17.58 4.53
C THR A 226 -11.18 17.30 6.03
N SER A 227 -11.22 16.04 6.42
CA SER A 227 -11.24 15.61 7.83
C SER A 227 -9.88 15.71 8.54
N GLY A 228 -8.87 16.25 7.88
CA GLY A 228 -7.53 16.44 8.45
C GLY A 228 -7.46 17.74 9.23
N ALA A 229 -7.35 17.67 10.55
CA ALA A 229 -6.86 18.81 11.32
C ALA A 229 -5.42 19.07 10.88
N VAL A 230 -5.22 20.11 10.09
CA VAL A 230 -3.89 20.70 9.90
C VAL A 230 -3.59 21.42 11.21
N ALA A 231 -2.79 20.81 12.06
CA ALA A 231 -2.20 21.44 13.22
C ALA A 231 -0.86 22.05 12.86
#